data_51a510722da0f5e6f5885736939d114e
#
_entry.id   51a510722da0f5e6f5885736939d114e
#
_cell.length_a   1.000
_cell.length_b   1.000
_cell.length_c   1.000
_cell.angle_alpha   90.00
_cell.angle_beta   90.00
_cell.angle_gamma   90.00
#
_symmetry.space_group_name_H-M   'P 1'
#
loop_
_entity.id
_entity.type
_entity.pdbx_description
1 polymer ?
#
loop_
_entity_poly.entity_id
_entity_poly.type
_entity_poly.pdbx_seq_one_letter_code
_entity_poly.pdbx_strand_id
1 'polypeptide(L)'
;MRVLVVGGGVLGTMHAWQAVQRGHEVLQIEREQEARGASVRNFGLVWVGGRASGEELATAQRARELWEEIGRQVPGVGFRANGSLTVVRTELELAVASDVVARPDAADRGLKLLAPNEVRLLNPALGGSLLGGLHCSSDAAVEPRVAQPALRQHLLATGRYTWLPGREVRALLPQGVRDDHGDVHSADLVLLCTGAALGGLVREIAGEVPVRRVRLQMMQTDPLDARLTTSVADGDSFRYYPAYRGSALVALNQSQPQSSVASEHRMQLLLVQRLDGSLTIGDTHEYDEPFTFDVDSAPYEHLVSVAESLLGRALPPIRRRWAGVYAQHADPGTVVHRARIADNAWLVTGPGGRGMTCSPAIAERTVVEAGL
;
A
#
# COMPACT_ATOMS: atom_id res chain seq x y z
N MET A 1 -24.71 13.48 -10.45
CA MET A 1 -25.22 12.22 -9.90
C MET A 1 -24.92 12.19 -8.41
N ARG A 2 -25.71 11.42 -7.66
CA ARG A 2 -25.43 11.10 -6.27
C ARG A 2 -24.71 9.75 -6.21
N VAL A 3 -23.47 9.75 -5.75
CA VAL A 3 -22.61 8.56 -5.61
C VAL A 3 -22.52 8.15 -4.15
N LEU A 4 -22.73 6.89 -3.87
CA LEU A 4 -22.55 6.32 -2.53
C LEU A 4 -21.32 5.41 -2.51
N VAL A 5 -20.40 5.69 -1.59
CA VAL A 5 -19.19 4.90 -1.40
C VAL A 5 -19.27 4.17 -0.07
N VAL A 6 -19.18 2.84 -0.10
CA VAL A 6 -19.14 1.99 1.10
C VAL A 6 -17.71 1.63 1.45
N GLY A 7 -17.26 2.10 2.62
CA GLY A 7 -15.92 1.89 3.13
C GLY A 7 -15.07 3.16 3.14
N GLY A 8 -14.49 3.48 4.30
CA GLY A 8 -13.67 4.66 4.59
C GLY A 8 -12.16 4.46 4.42
N GLY A 9 -11.74 3.30 3.87
CA GLY A 9 -10.35 3.03 3.55
C GLY A 9 -9.84 3.85 2.35
N VAL A 10 -8.54 3.73 2.04
CA VAL A 10 -7.92 4.49 0.95
C VAL A 10 -8.62 4.27 -0.40
N LEU A 11 -9.04 3.04 -0.69
CA LEU A 11 -9.72 2.72 -1.94
C LEU A 11 -11.06 3.49 -2.04
N GLY A 12 -11.91 3.41 -1.01
CA GLY A 12 -13.18 4.16 -0.98
C GLY A 12 -12.97 5.67 -0.98
N THR A 13 -12.02 6.18 -0.19
CA THR A 13 -11.71 7.62 -0.13
C THR A 13 -11.23 8.15 -1.49
N MET A 14 -10.45 7.37 -2.26
CA MET A 14 -10.04 7.77 -3.61
C MET A 14 -11.19 7.74 -4.63
N HIS A 15 -12.14 6.81 -4.48
CA HIS A 15 -13.35 6.85 -5.30
C HIS A 15 -14.23 8.08 -4.98
N ALA A 16 -14.37 8.40 -3.69
CA ALA A 16 -15.06 9.63 -3.27
C ALA A 16 -14.34 10.87 -3.83
N TRP A 17 -13.01 10.93 -3.75
CA TRP A 17 -12.19 11.99 -4.32
C TRP A 17 -12.48 12.16 -5.81
N GLN A 18 -12.36 11.08 -6.59
CA GLN A 18 -12.55 11.13 -8.05
C GLN A 18 -13.96 11.55 -8.44
N ALA A 19 -14.99 11.12 -7.70
CA ALA A 19 -16.37 11.52 -7.96
C ALA A 19 -16.59 13.01 -7.64
N VAL A 20 -16.09 13.50 -6.51
CA VAL A 20 -16.22 14.94 -6.14
C VAL A 20 -15.47 15.83 -7.14
N GLN A 21 -14.27 15.45 -7.57
CA GLN A 21 -13.51 16.22 -8.57
C GLN A 21 -14.23 16.32 -9.92
N ARG A 22 -15.13 15.39 -10.23
CA ARG A 22 -15.98 15.41 -11.41
C ARG A 22 -17.32 16.11 -11.19
N GLY A 23 -17.51 16.74 -10.02
CA GLY A 23 -18.69 17.55 -9.71
C GLY A 23 -19.89 16.76 -9.20
N HIS A 24 -19.71 15.49 -8.81
CA HIS A 24 -20.78 14.66 -8.25
C HIS A 24 -20.95 14.88 -6.75
N GLU A 25 -22.16 14.63 -6.23
CA GLU A 25 -22.43 14.56 -4.80
C GLU A 25 -22.07 13.18 -4.28
N VAL A 26 -21.35 13.12 -3.17
CA VAL A 26 -20.86 11.86 -2.60
C VAL A 26 -21.31 11.70 -1.16
N LEU A 27 -21.90 10.54 -0.84
CA LEU A 27 -22.07 10.05 0.51
C LEU A 27 -21.11 8.87 0.71
N GLN A 28 -20.17 8.99 1.66
CA GLN A 28 -19.30 7.88 2.04
C GLN A 28 -19.70 7.34 3.40
N ILE A 29 -19.99 6.04 3.46
CA ILE A 29 -20.43 5.33 4.68
C ILE A 29 -19.29 4.41 5.15
N GLU A 30 -18.99 4.47 6.44
CA GLU A 30 -17.99 3.62 7.09
C GLU A 30 -18.57 3.03 8.39
N ARG A 31 -18.41 1.72 8.59
CA ARG A 31 -18.93 1.03 9.77
C ARG A 31 -18.24 1.42 11.08
N GLU A 32 -16.98 1.82 11.01
CA GLU A 32 -16.21 2.31 12.14
C GLU A 32 -16.27 3.84 12.20
N GLN A 33 -15.83 4.41 13.32
CA GLN A 33 -15.71 5.88 13.43
C GLN A 33 -14.64 6.44 12.50
N GLU A 34 -13.60 5.64 12.23
CA GLU A 34 -12.49 5.92 11.34
C GLU A 34 -12.02 4.63 10.67
N ALA A 35 -11.29 4.73 9.55
CA ALA A 35 -10.69 3.56 8.89
C ALA A 35 -9.82 2.75 9.86
N ARG A 36 -10.07 1.44 9.98
CA ARG A 36 -9.37 0.51 10.87
C ARG A 36 -8.63 -0.60 10.14
N GLY A 37 -8.86 -0.75 8.83
CA GLY A 37 -8.30 -1.80 7.99
C GLY A 37 -6.87 -1.52 7.53
N ALA A 38 -6.49 -2.15 6.40
CA ALA A 38 -5.16 -2.08 5.81
C ALA A 38 -4.66 -0.66 5.55
N SER A 39 -5.57 0.28 5.26
CA SER A 39 -5.22 1.67 4.89
C SER A 39 -4.47 2.45 5.96
N VAL A 40 -4.57 2.05 7.23
CA VAL A 40 -3.88 2.68 8.38
C VAL A 40 -2.84 1.76 9.03
N ARG A 41 -2.61 0.58 8.43
CA ARG A 41 -1.72 -0.48 8.95
C ARG A 41 -0.64 -0.87 7.95
N ASN A 42 -0.22 0.07 7.09
CA ASN A 42 0.77 -0.11 6.03
C ASN A 42 1.88 0.94 6.14
N PHE A 43 2.88 0.84 5.25
CA PHE A 43 4.03 1.74 5.22
C PHE A 43 3.72 3.16 4.72
N GLY A 44 2.61 3.39 4.06
CA GLY A 44 2.37 4.63 3.33
C GLY A 44 3.23 4.76 2.06
N LEU A 45 3.78 3.67 1.56
CA LEU A 45 4.59 3.70 0.34
C LEU A 45 3.73 3.89 -0.91
N VAL A 46 4.19 4.75 -1.78
CA VAL A 46 3.78 4.86 -3.18
C VAL A 46 4.92 4.23 -3.99
N TRP A 47 4.83 2.91 -4.17
CA TRP A 47 5.91 2.05 -4.67
C TRP A 47 5.72 1.75 -6.15
N VAL A 48 6.59 2.27 -6.99
CA VAL A 48 6.56 2.14 -8.47
C VAL A 48 7.64 1.17 -8.95
N GLY A 49 8.86 1.31 -8.44
CA GLY A 49 10.04 0.60 -8.93
C GLY A 49 9.93 -0.92 -8.94
N GLY A 50 9.25 -1.51 -7.93
CA GLY A 50 9.10 -2.95 -7.78
C GLY A 50 7.90 -3.57 -8.51
N ARG A 51 7.09 -2.80 -9.27
CA ARG A 51 5.87 -3.31 -9.92
C ARG A 51 6.17 -4.11 -11.19
N ALA A 52 5.33 -5.12 -11.47
CA ALA A 52 5.43 -5.87 -12.73
C ALA A 52 5.24 -4.95 -13.94
N SER A 53 6.00 -5.19 -15.00
CA SER A 53 5.85 -4.46 -16.27
C SER A 53 4.44 -4.66 -16.85
N GLY A 54 3.96 -3.70 -17.61
CA GLY A 54 2.60 -3.69 -18.17
C GLY A 54 1.60 -2.95 -17.28
N GLU A 55 0.39 -3.49 -17.09
CA GLU A 55 -0.72 -2.81 -16.43
C GLU A 55 -0.41 -2.40 -14.99
N GLU A 56 0.30 -3.23 -14.24
CA GLU A 56 0.63 -2.93 -12.85
C GLU A 56 1.55 -1.69 -12.75
N LEU A 57 2.60 -1.66 -13.57
CA LEU A 57 3.52 -0.52 -13.62
C LEU A 57 2.82 0.75 -14.09
N ALA A 58 2.06 0.68 -15.19
CA ALA A 58 1.32 1.83 -15.72
C ALA A 58 0.33 2.39 -14.69
N THR A 59 -0.39 1.51 -13.98
CA THR A 59 -1.30 1.90 -12.90
C THR A 59 -0.54 2.58 -11.75
N ALA A 60 0.62 2.06 -11.36
CA ALA A 60 1.41 2.63 -10.28
C ALA A 60 2.02 3.99 -10.66
N GLN A 61 2.50 4.15 -11.89
CA GLN A 61 3.02 5.42 -12.42
C GLN A 61 1.91 6.48 -12.44
N ARG A 62 0.73 6.15 -13.01
CA ARG A 62 -0.40 7.07 -12.99
C ARG A 62 -0.84 7.44 -11.57
N ALA A 63 -0.88 6.46 -10.69
CA ALA A 63 -1.23 6.70 -9.29
C ALA A 63 -0.20 7.59 -8.57
N ARG A 64 1.08 7.47 -8.90
CA ARG A 64 2.16 8.32 -8.36
C ARG A 64 1.94 9.79 -8.75
N GLU A 65 1.58 10.06 -10.02
CA GLU A 65 1.21 11.40 -10.49
C GLU A 65 0.03 11.97 -9.71
N LEU A 66 -1.04 11.16 -9.58
CA LEU A 66 -2.25 11.56 -8.84
C LEU A 66 -1.96 11.82 -7.34
N TRP A 67 -1.10 11.00 -6.71
CA TRP A 67 -0.68 11.25 -5.33
C TRP A 67 0.08 12.57 -5.18
N GLU A 68 0.90 12.93 -6.15
CA GLU A 68 1.59 14.23 -6.14
C GLU A 68 0.63 15.41 -6.30
N GLU A 69 -0.35 15.28 -7.20
CA GLU A 69 -1.41 16.28 -7.36
C GLU A 69 -2.23 16.42 -6.08
N ILE A 70 -2.65 15.31 -5.49
CA ILE A 70 -3.36 15.27 -4.20
C ILE A 70 -2.50 15.90 -3.10
N GLY A 71 -1.21 15.58 -3.03
CA GLY A 71 -0.31 16.14 -2.04
C GLY A 71 -0.13 17.65 -2.14
N ARG A 72 -0.20 18.22 -3.36
CA ARG A 72 -0.19 19.67 -3.56
C ARG A 72 -1.50 20.34 -3.10
N GLN A 73 -2.64 19.68 -3.31
CA GLN A 73 -3.96 20.19 -2.91
C GLN A 73 -4.23 19.99 -1.42
N VAL A 74 -3.75 18.89 -0.85
CA VAL A 74 -3.99 18.47 0.54
C VAL A 74 -2.66 18.15 1.21
N PRO A 75 -1.89 19.15 1.66
CA PRO A 75 -0.58 18.90 2.31
C PRO A 75 -0.64 17.95 3.51
N GLY A 76 -1.79 17.87 4.18
CA GLY A 76 -2.04 16.97 5.31
C GLY A 76 -1.93 15.48 5.00
N VAL A 77 -1.91 15.05 3.72
CA VAL A 77 -1.64 13.65 3.37
C VAL A 77 -0.18 13.27 3.59
N GLY A 78 0.71 14.26 3.77
CA GLY A 78 2.13 14.05 4.02
C GLY A 78 2.88 13.42 2.84
N PHE A 79 2.50 13.76 1.60
CA PHE A 79 3.17 13.26 0.40
C PHE A 79 4.62 13.74 0.33
N ARG A 80 5.53 12.80 0.05
CA ARG A 80 6.97 13.05 -0.12
C ARG A 80 7.47 12.28 -1.33
N ALA A 81 8.01 13.01 -2.32
CA ALA A 81 8.73 12.44 -3.46
C ALA A 81 10.18 12.12 -3.05
N ASN A 82 10.34 11.25 -2.06
CA ASN A 82 11.62 10.96 -1.42
C ASN A 82 12.37 9.77 -2.04
N GLY A 83 11.77 9.10 -3.01
CA GLY A 83 12.36 7.91 -3.60
C GLY A 83 12.45 6.73 -2.64
N SER A 84 13.03 5.64 -3.13
CA SER A 84 13.40 4.49 -2.32
C SER A 84 14.83 4.04 -2.62
N LEU A 85 15.41 3.29 -1.69
CA LEU A 85 16.73 2.68 -1.82
C LEU A 85 16.69 1.24 -1.31
N THR A 86 16.86 0.27 -2.20
CA THR A 86 17.13 -1.12 -1.81
C THR A 86 18.62 -1.28 -1.59
N VAL A 87 19.02 -1.53 -0.35
CA VAL A 87 20.42 -1.67 0.03
C VAL A 87 20.97 -3.04 -0.42
N VAL A 88 22.07 -3.02 -1.13
CA VAL A 88 22.78 -4.19 -1.67
C VAL A 88 23.98 -4.50 -0.79
N ARG A 89 24.06 -5.70 -0.24
CA ARG A 89 25.10 -6.12 0.69
C ARG A 89 25.97 -7.29 0.22
N THR A 90 25.50 -8.02 -0.80
CA THR A 90 26.22 -9.18 -1.36
C THR A 90 26.37 -9.06 -2.86
N GLU A 91 27.33 -9.79 -3.44
CA GLU A 91 27.56 -9.83 -4.88
C GLU A 91 26.35 -10.39 -5.65
N LEU A 92 25.61 -11.32 -5.06
CA LEU A 92 24.39 -11.87 -5.67
C LEU A 92 23.25 -10.83 -5.71
N GLU A 93 23.09 -10.04 -4.65
CA GLU A 93 22.15 -8.92 -4.64
C GLU A 93 22.58 -7.83 -5.65
N LEU A 94 23.88 -7.57 -5.77
CA LEU A 94 24.44 -6.64 -6.74
C LEU A 94 24.17 -7.11 -8.17
N ALA A 95 24.28 -8.41 -8.44
CA ALA A 95 23.95 -8.99 -9.74
C ALA A 95 22.46 -8.81 -10.09
N VAL A 96 21.54 -8.97 -9.12
CA VAL A 96 20.11 -8.70 -9.34
C VAL A 96 19.88 -7.22 -9.65
N ALA A 97 20.44 -6.31 -8.86
CA ALA A 97 20.30 -4.88 -9.09
C ALA A 97 20.86 -4.46 -10.44
N SER A 98 22.01 -5.01 -10.85
CA SER A 98 22.66 -4.76 -12.15
C SER A 98 21.81 -5.26 -13.32
N ASP A 99 21.24 -6.48 -13.21
CA ASP A 99 20.33 -7.03 -14.21
C ASP A 99 19.10 -6.14 -14.40
N VAL A 100 18.52 -5.64 -13.32
CA VAL A 100 17.31 -4.81 -13.36
C VAL A 100 17.57 -3.45 -14.02
N VAL A 101 18.68 -2.77 -13.71
CA VAL A 101 18.99 -1.47 -14.31
C VAL A 101 19.43 -1.56 -15.78
N ALA A 102 19.83 -2.75 -16.22
CA ALA A 102 20.14 -3.01 -17.62
C ALA A 102 18.91 -3.20 -18.51
N ARG A 103 17.71 -3.30 -17.94
CA ARG A 103 16.46 -3.52 -18.69
C ARG A 103 15.97 -2.25 -19.36
N PRO A 104 15.26 -2.37 -20.51
CA PRO A 104 14.77 -1.22 -21.26
C PRO A 104 13.85 -0.28 -20.45
N ASP A 105 13.06 -0.82 -19.52
CA ASP A 105 12.11 -0.06 -18.70
C ASP A 105 12.71 0.53 -17.40
N ALA A 106 14.01 0.34 -17.16
CA ALA A 106 14.65 0.82 -15.93
C ALA A 106 14.59 2.35 -15.79
N ALA A 107 14.81 3.08 -16.86
CA ALA A 107 14.75 4.54 -16.88
C ALA A 107 13.31 5.05 -16.61
N ASP A 108 12.31 4.43 -17.22
CA ASP A 108 10.89 4.79 -17.04
C ASP A 108 10.42 4.54 -15.61
N ARG A 109 11.04 3.59 -14.91
CA ARG A 109 10.81 3.33 -13.47
C ARG A 109 11.58 4.31 -12.58
N GLY A 110 12.53 5.07 -13.10
CA GLY A 110 13.43 5.91 -12.33
C GLY A 110 14.49 5.11 -11.55
N LEU A 111 14.91 3.94 -12.05
CA LEU A 111 15.87 3.06 -11.41
C LEU A 111 17.32 3.44 -11.76
N LYS A 112 18.17 3.48 -10.74
CA LYS A 112 19.61 3.71 -10.86
C LYS A 112 20.36 2.85 -9.84
N LEU A 113 21.41 2.16 -10.27
CA LEU A 113 22.36 1.51 -9.36
C LEU A 113 23.36 2.55 -8.86
N LEU A 114 23.49 2.66 -7.54
CA LEU A 114 24.39 3.59 -6.85
C LEU A 114 25.57 2.85 -6.24
N ALA A 115 26.77 3.42 -6.40
CA ALA A 115 27.96 2.96 -5.69
C ALA A 115 27.88 3.27 -4.18
N PRO A 116 28.67 2.61 -3.32
CA PRO A 116 28.59 2.79 -1.87
C PRO A 116 28.71 4.23 -1.40
N ASN A 117 29.58 5.04 -2.00
CA ASN A 117 29.74 6.45 -1.69
C ASN A 117 28.50 7.29 -2.11
N GLU A 118 27.88 6.98 -3.26
CA GLU A 118 26.65 7.64 -3.71
C GLU A 118 25.47 7.30 -2.76
N VAL A 119 25.38 6.04 -2.30
CA VAL A 119 24.39 5.61 -1.29
C VAL A 119 24.54 6.43 0.00
N ARG A 120 25.77 6.58 0.50
CA ARG A 120 26.08 7.35 1.71
C ARG A 120 25.76 8.84 1.56
N LEU A 121 26.02 9.41 0.38
CA LEU A 121 25.66 10.80 0.08
C LEU A 121 24.13 10.97 0.00
N LEU A 122 23.45 10.02 -0.62
CA LEU A 122 21.98 10.07 -0.73
C LEU A 122 21.30 9.86 0.61
N ASN A 123 21.74 8.87 1.40
CA ASN A 123 21.14 8.52 2.70
C ASN A 123 22.22 8.32 3.77
N PRO A 124 22.70 9.39 4.42
CA PRO A 124 23.77 9.33 5.41
C PRO A 124 23.44 8.50 6.66
N ALA A 125 22.16 8.25 6.92
CA ALA A 125 21.74 7.44 8.07
C ALA A 125 22.05 5.94 7.92
N LEU A 126 22.39 5.47 6.71
CA LEU A 126 22.76 4.08 6.45
C LEU A 126 24.24 3.85 6.82
N GLY A 127 24.52 3.54 8.09
CA GLY A 127 25.86 3.30 8.62
C GLY A 127 26.44 1.90 8.42
N GLY A 128 25.60 0.89 8.12
CA GLY A 128 25.99 -0.51 7.97
C GLY A 128 26.80 -0.81 6.70
N SER A 129 27.36 -2.01 6.60
CA SER A 129 28.10 -2.44 5.41
C SER A 129 27.20 -2.58 4.19
N LEU A 130 27.67 -2.13 3.03
CA LEU A 130 26.95 -2.23 1.76
C LEU A 130 27.92 -2.24 0.57
N LEU A 131 27.52 -2.89 -0.51
CA LEU A 131 28.21 -2.90 -1.81
C LEU A 131 27.62 -1.90 -2.80
N GLY A 132 26.44 -1.35 -2.51
CA GLY A 132 25.73 -0.39 -3.34
C GLY A 132 24.27 -0.28 -2.95
N GLY A 133 23.46 0.29 -3.84
CA GLY A 133 22.02 0.39 -3.64
C GLY A 133 21.26 0.60 -4.95
N LEU A 134 20.12 -0.05 -5.08
CA LEU A 134 19.17 0.22 -6.15
C LEU A 134 18.26 1.36 -5.73
N HIS A 135 18.46 2.53 -6.31
CA HIS A 135 17.63 3.71 -6.07
C HIS A 135 16.48 3.78 -7.09
N CYS A 136 15.28 4.09 -6.61
CA CYS A 136 14.12 4.40 -7.43
C CYS A 136 13.65 5.82 -7.12
N SER A 137 13.82 6.74 -8.07
CA SER A 137 13.41 8.15 -7.91
C SER A 137 11.89 8.36 -8.04
N SER A 138 11.19 7.42 -8.70
CA SER A 138 9.74 7.48 -8.88
C SER A 138 8.94 7.08 -7.66
N ASP A 139 9.57 6.41 -6.68
CA ASP A 139 8.90 6.04 -5.45
C ASP A 139 8.66 7.25 -4.54
N ALA A 140 7.63 7.16 -3.72
CA ALA A 140 7.24 8.22 -2.80
C ALA A 140 6.63 7.64 -1.51
N ALA A 141 6.30 8.50 -0.57
CA ALA A 141 5.61 8.11 0.65
C ALA A 141 4.50 9.09 1.01
N VAL A 142 3.49 8.59 1.73
CA VAL A 142 2.42 9.38 2.38
C VAL A 142 2.32 8.98 3.85
N GLU A 143 1.55 9.73 4.63
CA GLU A 143 1.29 9.39 6.03
C GLU A 143 -0.01 8.55 6.16
N PRO A 144 0.04 7.21 6.25
CA PRO A 144 -1.13 6.35 6.08
C PRO A 144 -2.22 6.59 7.13
N ARG A 145 -1.86 7.02 8.34
CA ARG A 145 -2.81 7.22 9.45
C ARG A 145 -3.50 8.57 9.43
N VAL A 146 -2.96 9.54 8.70
CA VAL A 146 -3.55 10.89 8.59
C VAL A 146 -4.06 11.23 7.21
N ALA A 147 -3.65 10.48 6.19
CA ALA A 147 -4.02 10.77 4.80
C ALA A 147 -5.55 10.74 4.58
N GLN A 148 -6.24 9.67 5.03
CA GLN A 148 -7.70 9.59 4.86
C GLN A 148 -8.45 10.69 5.63
N PRO A 149 -8.18 10.97 6.92
CA PRO A 149 -8.79 12.12 7.61
C PRO A 149 -8.53 13.45 6.89
N ALA A 150 -7.30 13.70 6.43
CA ALA A 150 -6.95 14.93 5.70
C ALA A 150 -7.73 15.07 4.39
N LEU A 151 -7.84 13.98 3.61
CA LEU A 151 -8.62 13.94 2.39
C LEU A 151 -10.11 14.19 2.65
N ARG A 152 -10.69 13.54 3.66
CA ARG A 152 -12.09 13.76 4.04
C ARG A 152 -12.35 15.19 4.46
N GLN A 153 -11.46 15.80 5.25
CA GLN A 153 -11.60 17.19 5.65
C GLN A 153 -11.61 18.12 4.43
N HIS A 154 -10.74 17.87 3.46
CA HIS A 154 -10.74 18.63 2.21
C HIS A 154 -12.03 18.41 1.42
N LEU A 155 -12.50 17.18 1.28
CA LEU A 155 -13.74 16.86 0.57
C LEU A 155 -14.97 17.49 1.23
N LEU A 156 -15.07 17.48 2.56
CA LEU A 156 -16.14 18.15 3.32
C LEU A 156 -16.21 19.65 2.99
N ALA A 157 -15.05 20.30 2.85
CA ALA A 157 -14.99 21.72 2.52
C ALA A 157 -15.53 22.06 1.13
N THR A 158 -15.68 21.07 0.23
CA THR A 158 -16.27 21.27 -1.12
C THR A 158 -17.78 21.45 -1.10
N GLY A 159 -18.46 21.08 0.00
CA GLY A 159 -19.92 21.06 0.11
C GLY A 159 -20.62 19.95 -0.72
N ARG A 160 -19.84 19.10 -1.42
CA ARG A 160 -20.35 18.00 -2.26
C ARG A 160 -20.11 16.61 -1.66
N TYR A 161 -19.55 16.55 -0.48
CA TYR A 161 -19.20 15.30 0.18
C TYR A 161 -19.78 15.24 1.60
N THR A 162 -20.34 14.09 1.93
CA THR A 162 -20.86 13.78 3.27
C THR A 162 -20.14 12.53 3.79
N TRP A 163 -19.65 12.59 5.01
CA TRP A 163 -19.07 11.49 5.75
C TRP A 163 -20.07 10.96 6.78
N LEU A 164 -20.33 9.65 6.73
CA LEU A 164 -21.26 8.97 7.65
C LEU A 164 -20.52 7.78 8.32
N PRO A 165 -19.83 8.02 9.44
CA PRO A 165 -19.17 6.98 10.21
C PRO A 165 -20.14 6.25 11.15
N GLY A 166 -19.71 5.05 11.64
CA GLY A 166 -20.45 4.24 12.58
C GLY A 166 -21.74 3.64 12.00
N ARG A 167 -21.76 3.41 10.68
CA ARG A 167 -22.90 2.83 9.96
C ARG A 167 -22.44 1.72 9.02
N GLU A 168 -22.96 0.53 9.22
CA GLU A 168 -22.69 -0.61 8.35
C GLU A 168 -23.78 -0.79 7.30
N VAL A 169 -23.41 -0.81 6.02
CA VAL A 169 -24.36 -1.11 4.95
C VAL A 169 -24.73 -2.59 5.00
N ARG A 170 -26.04 -2.89 5.10
CA ARG A 170 -26.60 -4.23 5.28
C ARG A 170 -27.33 -4.76 4.06
N ALA A 171 -27.75 -3.88 3.16
CA ALA A 171 -28.45 -4.29 1.95
C ALA A 171 -28.18 -3.31 0.80
N LEU A 172 -28.01 -3.87 -0.42
CA LEU A 172 -28.06 -3.13 -1.67
C LEU A 172 -29.53 -3.05 -2.12
N LEU A 173 -29.98 -1.87 -2.50
CA LEU A 173 -31.33 -1.59 -2.99
C LEU A 173 -31.27 -1.11 -4.45
N PRO A 174 -32.35 -1.20 -5.22
CA PRO A 174 -32.39 -0.70 -6.61
C PRO A 174 -31.97 0.76 -6.77
N GLN A 175 -32.16 1.59 -5.75
CA GLN A 175 -31.83 3.02 -5.77
C GLN A 175 -30.97 3.44 -4.56
N GLY A 176 -30.01 2.61 -4.14
CA GLY A 176 -29.11 2.95 -3.05
C GLY A 176 -28.80 1.80 -2.11
N VAL A 177 -28.72 2.08 -0.80
CA VAL A 177 -28.42 1.10 0.23
C VAL A 177 -29.28 1.30 1.48
N ARG A 178 -29.37 0.25 2.34
CA ARG A 178 -29.88 0.33 3.69
C ARG A 178 -28.78 0.00 4.69
N ASP A 179 -28.64 0.83 5.72
CA ASP A 179 -27.67 0.62 6.78
C ASP A 179 -28.23 -0.23 7.95
N ASP A 180 -27.41 -0.47 8.96
CA ASP A 180 -27.71 -1.26 10.16
C ASP A 180 -28.63 -0.55 11.16
N HIS A 181 -28.90 0.73 11.01
CA HIS A 181 -29.93 1.48 11.74
C HIS A 181 -31.29 1.43 11.04
N GLY A 182 -31.35 0.84 9.83
CA GLY A 182 -32.55 0.76 9.01
C GLY A 182 -32.77 1.95 8.10
N ASP A 183 -31.88 2.95 8.12
CA ASP A 183 -31.96 4.13 7.27
C ASP A 183 -31.63 3.78 5.83
N VAL A 184 -32.41 4.38 4.89
CA VAL A 184 -32.23 4.20 3.45
C VAL A 184 -31.52 5.41 2.87
N HIS A 185 -30.40 5.16 2.20
CA HIS A 185 -29.60 6.18 1.53
C HIS A 185 -29.71 6.00 0.01
N SER A 186 -30.40 6.93 -0.65
CA SER A 186 -30.60 6.91 -2.10
C SER A 186 -29.32 7.31 -2.84
N ALA A 187 -29.02 6.60 -3.93
CA ALA A 187 -27.88 6.89 -4.80
C ALA A 187 -28.16 6.44 -6.24
N ASP A 188 -27.59 7.15 -7.20
CA ASP A 188 -27.59 6.77 -8.62
C ASP A 188 -26.53 5.69 -8.91
N LEU A 189 -25.41 5.71 -8.14
CA LEU A 189 -24.31 4.75 -8.23
C LEU A 189 -23.81 4.38 -6.84
N VAL A 190 -23.56 3.09 -6.62
CA VAL A 190 -22.98 2.54 -5.39
C VAL A 190 -21.60 1.90 -5.68
N LEU A 191 -20.57 2.31 -4.94
CA LEU A 191 -19.22 1.78 -5.03
C LEU A 191 -18.88 1.07 -3.72
N LEU A 192 -18.84 -0.27 -3.73
CA LEU A 192 -18.48 -1.07 -2.56
C LEU A 192 -16.97 -1.27 -2.50
N CYS A 193 -16.34 -0.60 -1.55
CA CYS A 193 -14.88 -0.61 -1.29
C CYS A 193 -14.59 -1.22 0.08
N THR A 194 -15.08 -2.44 0.32
CA THR A 194 -15.12 -3.09 1.64
C THR A 194 -13.78 -3.65 2.12
N GLY A 195 -12.71 -3.51 1.34
CA GLY A 195 -11.38 -4.02 1.67
C GLY A 195 -11.37 -5.52 1.89
N ALA A 196 -10.88 -5.99 3.05
CA ALA A 196 -10.79 -7.41 3.40
C ALA A 196 -12.08 -7.99 4.01
N ALA A 197 -13.17 -7.22 4.07
CA ALA A 197 -14.48 -7.71 4.50
C ALA A 197 -15.21 -8.35 3.31
N LEU A 198 -14.98 -9.64 3.11
CA LEU A 198 -15.49 -10.44 1.98
C LEU A 198 -16.71 -11.29 2.34
N GLY A 199 -17.10 -11.31 3.62
CA GLY A 199 -18.33 -11.94 4.14
C GLY A 199 -19.52 -10.98 4.15
N GLY A 200 -20.64 -11.44 4.73
CA GLY A 200 -21.88 -10.65 4.86
C GLY A 200 -22.37 -10.13 3.52
N LEU A 201 -22.63 -8.84 3.43
CA LEU A 201 -23.19 -8.20 2.23
C LEU A 201 -22.43 -8.57 0.94
N VAL A 202 -21.09 -8.58 0.94
CA VAL A 202 -20.30 -8.90 -0.27
C VAL A 202 -20.61 -10.32 -0.73
N ARG A 203 -20.62 -11.30 0.18
CA ARG A 203 -20.92 -12.68 -0.15
C ARG A 203 -22.37 -12.87 -0.62
N GLU A 204 -23.31 -12.15 -0.02
CA GLU A 204 -24.72 -12.22 -0.37
C GLU A 204 -25.01 -11.71 -1.80
N ILE A 205 -24.32 -10.64 -2.22
CA ILE A 205 -24.60 -9.98 -3.51
C ILE A 205 -23.66 -10.39 -4.64
N ALA A 206 -22.41 -10.76 -4.34
CA ALA A 206 -21.40 -11.11 -5.33
C ALA A 206 -20.99 -12.60 -5.26
N GLY A 207 -21.46 -13.35 -4.28
CA GLY A 207 -21.04 -14.73 -4.06
C GLY A 207 -19.56 -14.83 -3.66
N GLU A 208 -18.86 -15.84 -4.20
CA GLU A 208 -17.42 -15.95 -4.02
C GLU A 208 -16.69 -15.11 -5.05
N VAL A 209 -15.79 -14.27 -4.57
CA VAL A 209 -14.93 -13.43 -5.40
C VAL A 209 -13.50 -14.00 -5.44
N PRO A 210 -12.75 -13.85 -6.54
CA PRO A 210 -11.40 -14.39 -6.68
C PRO A 210 -10.38 -13.54 -5.87
N VAL A 211 -10.64 -13.38 -4.58
CA VAL A 211 -9.86 -12.53 -3.67
C VAL A 211 -9.60 -13.30 -2.38
N ARG A 212 -8.34 -13.35 -1.97
CA ARG A 212 -7.91 -13.91 -0.69
C ARG A 212 -7.55 -12.80 0.29
N ARG A 213 -7.54 -13.12 1.56
CA ARG A 213 -6.97 -12.25 2.59
C ARG A 213 -5.49 -12.58 2.79
N VAL A 214 -4.71 -11.56 3.13
CA VAL A 214 -3.29 -11.70 3.49
C VAL A 214 -3.06 -10.94 4.78
N ARG A 215 -2.47 -11.59 5.78
CA ARG A 215 -2.10 -10.98 7.06
C ARG A 215 -0.62 -10.64 7.06
N LEU A 216 -0.28 -9.49 7.64
CA LEU A 216 1.11 -9.06 7.82
C LEU A 216 1.31 -8.49 9.23
N GLN A 217 2.55 -8.58 9.73
CA GLN A 217 2.98 -8.01 11.00
C GLN A 217 3.94 -6.86 10.74
N MET A 218 3.76 -5.77 11.48
CA MET A 218 4.54 -4.54 11.37
C MET A 218 4.78 -3.92 12.74
N MET A 219 5.77 -3.04 12.83
CA MET A 219 6.07 -2.28 14.04
C MET A 219 6.42 -0.84 13.75
N GLN A 220 6.44 -0.03 14.79
CA GLN A 220 6.89 1.36 14.75
C GLN A 220 7.73 1.69 15.98
N THR A 221 8.84 2.39 15.76
CA THR A 221 9.75 2.85 16.81
C THR A 221 9.30 4.20 17.39
N ASP A 222 9.96 4.63 18.45
CA ASP A 222 10.08 6.05 18.77
C ASP A 222 10.91 6.78 17.69
N PRO A 223 10.95 8.14 17.67
CA PRO A 223 11.71 8.88 16.67
C PRO A 223 13.19 8.49 16.64
N LEU A 224 13.72 8.28 15.43
CA LEU A 224 15.14 8.05 15.20
C LEU A 224 15.88 9.41 15.22
N ASP A 225 16.99 9.47 15.93
CA ASP A 225 17.91 10.62 15.91
C ASP A 225 18.81 10.61 14.66
N ALA A 226 18.19 10.48 13.51
CA ALA A 226 18.80 10.61 12.18
C ALA A 226 17.68 10.69 11.15
N ARG A 227 17.95 11.38 10.04
CA ARG A 227 16.99 11.49 8.95
C ARG A 227 17.29 10.46 7.86
N LEU A 228 16.31 9.60 7.56
CA LEU A 228 16.28 8.82 6.33
C LEU A 228 15.74 9.70 5.20
N THR A 229 16.56 9.94 4.20
CA THR A 229 16.18 10.80 3.06
C THR A 229 15.35 10.06 2.03
N THR A 230 15.40 8.71 2.03
CA THR A 230 14.60 7.81 1.19
C THR A 230 13.86 6.81 2.06
N SER A 231 12.83 6.16 1.51
CA SER A 231 12.39 4.86 2.01
C SER A 231 13.48 3.83 1.77
N VAL A 232 13.66 2.86 2.67
CA VAL A 232 14.76 1.88 2.60
C VAL A 232 14.19 0.47 2.56
N ALA A 233 14.76 -0.37 1.70
CA ALA A 233 14.49 -1.80 1.61
C ALA A 233 15.80 -2.60 1.75
N ASP A 234 15.72 -3.86 2.16
CA ASP A 234 16.82 -4.80 2.14
C ASP A 234 16.85 -5.65 0.86
N GLY A 235 17.87 -6.51 0.72
CA GLY A 235 18.01 -7.42 -0.41
C GLY A 235 16.90 -8.46 -0.54
N ASP A 236 16.20 -8.81 0.54
CA ASP A 236 15.06 -9.73 0.48
C ASP A 236 13.86 -9.14 -0.28
N SER A 237 13.79 -7.82 -0.42
CA SER A 237 12.82 -7.15 -1.27
C SER A 237 12.94 -7.54 -2.75
N PHE A 238 14.12 -7.95 -3.23
CA PHE A 238 14.29 -8.49 -4.58
C PHE A 238 13.47 -9.77 -4.80
N ARG A 239 13.29 -10.58 -3.76
CA ARG A 239 12.54 -11.84 -3.82
C ARG A 239 11.02 -11.62 -3.84
N TYR A 240 10.57 -10.52 -3.24
CA TYR A 240 9.16 -10.21 -3.08
C TYR A 240 8.55 -9.51 -4.30
N TYR A 241 9.24 -8.51 -4.85
CA TYR A 241 8.66 -7.68 -5.91
C TYR A 241 8.84 -8.28 -7.30
N PRO A 242 7.76 -8.31 -8.13
CA PRO A 242 7.78 -8.97 -9.43
C PRO A 242 8.69 -8.30 -10.47
N ALA A 243 9.02 -7.01 -10.30
CA ALA A 243 9.96 -6.31 -11.18
C ALA A 243 11.35 -6.95 -11.24
N TYR A 244 11.76 -7.64 -10.19
CA TYR A 244 13.12 -8.14 -10.05
C TYR A 244 13.31 -9.59 -10.57
N ARG A 245 12.23 -10.21 -11.09
CA ARG A 245 12.30 -11.56 -11.64
C ARG A 245 13.30 -11.64 -12.80
N GLY A 246 14.13 -12.69 -12.79
CA GLY A 246 15.16 -12.94 -13.80
C GLY A 246 16.16 -13.99 -13.35
N SER A 247 17.14 -14.30 -14.21
CA SER A 247 18.18 -15.32 -13.93
C SER A 247 19.04 -14.97 -12.72
N ALA A 248 19.38 -13.70 -12.53
CA ALA A 248 20.13 -13.23 -11.38
C ALA A 248 19.38 -13.46 -10.05
N LEU A 249 18.06 -13.25 -10.01
CA LEU A 249 17.23 -13.56 -8.85
C LEU A 249 17.15 -15.07 -8.59
N VAL A 250 17.08 -15.89 -9.63
CA VAL A 250 17.13 -17.36 -9.47
C VAL A 250 18.45 -17.78 -8.83
N ALA A 251 19.58 -17.24 -9.29
CA ALA A 251 20.89 -17.51 -8.71
C ALA A 251 20.98 -17.05 -7.23
N LEU A 252 20.46 -15.86 -6.91
CA LEU A 252 20.36 -15.37 -5.54
C LEU A 252 19.57 -16.34 -4.64
N ASN A 253 18.39 -16.79 -5.10
CA ASN A 253 17.56 -17.72 -4.33
C ASN A 253 18.22 -19.08 -4.06
N GLN A 254 18.99 -19.59 -5.02
CA GLN A 254 19.65 -20.88 -4.92
C GLN A 254 20.93 -20.82 -4.05
N SER A 255 21.73 -19.77 -4.20
CA SER A 255 23.06 -19.70 -3.57
C SER A 255 23.09 -18.92 -2.26
N GLN A 256 22.10 -18.08 -2.01
CA GLN A 256 21.96 -17.30 -0.78
C GLN A 256 20.48 -17.35 -0.33
N PRO A 257 20.00 -18.48 0.23
CA PRO A 257 18.62 -18.56 0.72
C PRO A 257 18.39 -17.57 1.86
N GLN A 258 17.14 -17.18 2.05
CA GLN A 258 16.73 -16.38 3.20
C GLN A 258 17.04 -17.12 4.52
N SER A 259 17.13 -16.38 5.61
CA SER A 259 17.15 -16.98 6.96
C SER A 259 15.86 -17.80 7.18
N SER A 260 15.91 -18.77 8.10
CA SER A 260 14.73 -19.61 8.39
C SER A 260 13.51 -18.78 8.77
N VAL A 261 13.67 -17.78 9.64
CA VAL A 261 12.58 -16.88 10.06
C VAL A 261 12.02 -16.08 8.87
N ALA A 262 12.90 -15.48 8.05
CA ALA A 262 12.46 -14.69 6.91
C ALA A 262 11.74 -15.56 5.86
N SER A 263 12.22 -16.77 5.61
CA SER A 263 11.60 -17.71 4.67
C SER A 263 10.24 -18.21 5.17
N GLU A 264 10.16 -18.63 6.44
CA GLU A 264 8.93 -19.13 7.07
C GLU A 264 7.82 -18.09 7.05
N HIS A 265 8.15 -16.85 7.41
CA HIS A 265 7.18 -15.75 7.48
C HIS A 265 7.11 -14.91 6.19
N ARG A 266 7.80 -15.34 5.11
CA ARG A 266 7.84 -14.66 3.78
C ARG A 266 8.13 -13.17 3.94
N MET A 267 9.24 -12.87 4.62
CA MET A 267 9.60 -11.51 5.04
C MET A 267 10.43 -10.77 4.00
N GLN A 268 10.34 -9.47 4.08
CA GLN A 268 11.27 -8.47 3.56
C GLN A 268 11.39 -7.36 4.59
N LEU A 269 12.46 -6.59 4.58
CA LEU A 269 12.55 -5.39 5.39
C LEU A 269 12.24 -4.16 4.55
N LEU A 270 11.29 -3.37 5.03
CA LEU A 270 11.04 -2.00 4.61
C LEU A 270 11.13 -1.06 5.81
N LEU A 271 11.86 0.04 5.67
CA LEU A 271 11.95 1.14 6.65
C LEU A 271 11.38 2.41 6.02
N VAL A 272 10.35 2.96 6.64
CA VAL A 272 9.79 4.25 6.20
C VAL A 272 9.73 5.21 7.39
N GLN A 273 10.51 6.29 7.33
CA GLN A 273 10.47 7.29 8.36
C GLN A 273 9.22 8.16 8.22
N ARG A 274 8.50 8.32 9.34
CA ARG A 274 7.32 9.19 9.45
C ARG A 274 7.73 10.64 9.62
N LEU A 275 6.78 11.55 9.48
CA LEU A 275 7.02 12.98 9.70
C LEU A 275 7.40 13.33 11.16
N ASP A 276 6.99 12.48 12.12
CA ASP A 276 7.37 12.59 13.53
C ASP A 276 8.76 11.99 13.83
N GLY A 277 9.48 11.52 12.80
CA GLY A 277 10.80 10.91 12.92
C GLY A 277 10.80 9.42 13.28
N SER A 278 9.67 8.83 13.68
CA SER A 278 9.56 7.40 13.97
C SER A 278 9.72 6.55 12.72
N LEU A 279 10.17 5.30 12.87
CA LEU A 279 10.30 4.34 11.76
C LEU A 279 9.14 3.36 11.76
N THR A 280 8.43 3.23 10.65
CA THR A 280 7.57 2.08 10.37
C THR A 280 8.40 1.01 9.71
N ILE A 281 8.39 -0.20 10.29
CA ILE A 281 9.23 -1.34 9.92
C ILE A 281 8.34 -2.56 9.69
N GLY A 282 8.60 -3.33 8.69
CA GLY A 282 7.92 -4.61 8.38
C GLY A 282 8.52 -5.22 7.12
N ASP A 283 7.93 -6.28 6.60
CA ASP A 283 6.75 -6.97 7.08
C ASP A 283 6.83 -8.50 6.86
N THR A 284 5.82 -9.21 7.39
CA THR A 284 5.57 -10.63 7.13
C THR A 284 4.42 -10.80 6.14
N HIS A 285 4.24 -12.02 5.55
CA HIS A 285 3.10 -12.34 4.70
C HIS A 285 2.55 -13.74 5.02
N GLU A 286 1.36 -13.78 5.59
CA GLU A 286 0.59 -14.99 5.82
C GLU A 286 -0.56 -15.08 4.82
N TYR A 287 -0.66 -16.21 4.12
CA TYR A 287 -1.66 -16.42 3.08
C TYR A 287 -2.70 -17.49 3.45
N ASP A 288 -2.41 -18.30 4.45
CA ASP A 288 -3.22 -19.44 4.83
C ASP A 288 -4.16 -19.09 6.00
N GLU A 289 -5.45 -19.26 5.83
CA GLU A 289 -6.46 -19.04 6.85
C GLU A 289 -6.86 -20.37 7.52
N PRO A 290 -7.27 -20.37 8.80
CA PRO A 290 -7.46 -19.20 9.66
C PRO A 290 -6.14 -18.60 10.14
N PHE A 291 -6.05 -17.26 10.12
CA PHE A 291 -4.92 -16.58 10.72
C PHE A 291 -4.91 -16.77 12.24
N THR A 292 -3.70 -16.87 12.82
CA THR A 292 -3.54 -16.79 14.27
C THR A 292 -3.98 -15.43 14.78
N PHE A 293 -4.52 -15.36 16.01
CA PHE A 293 -4.84 -14.05 16.61
C PHE A 293 -3.64 -13.43 17.31
N ASP A 294 -2.63 -14.22 17.65
CA ASP A 294 -1.38 -13.74 18.23
C ASP A 294 -0.45 -13.15 17.17
N VAL A 295 0.53 -12.38 17.63
CA VAL A 295 1.67 -11.92 16.85
C VAL A 295 2.94 -12.57 17.38
N ASP A 296 3.74 -13.15 16.48
CA ASP A 296 4.98 -13.84 16.83
C ASP A 296 6.10 -12.85 17.11
N SER A 297 6.95 -13.15 18.10
CA SER A 297 8.10 -12.31 18.44
C SER A 297 9.25 -12.45 17.44
N ALA A 298 9.49 -13.65 16.93
CA ALA A 298 10.64 -13.96 16.07
C ALA A 298 10.72 -13.07 14.81
N PRO A 299 9.63 -12.79 14.07
CA PRO A 299 9.68 -11.84 12.97
C PRO A 299 10.10 -10.43 13.39
N TYR A 300 9.64 -9.94 14.54
CA TYR A 300 10.01 -8.61 15.02
C TYR A 300 11.48 -8.53 15.41
N GLU A 301 12.02 -9.55 16.08
CA GLU A 301 13.43 -9.64 16.45
C GLU A 301 14.31 -9.69 15.19
N HIS A 302 13.91 -10.47 14.19
CA HIS A 302 14.57 -10.50 12.89
C HIS A 302 14.59 -9.13 12.21
N LEU A 303 13.43 -8.46 12.11
CA LEU A 303 13.34 -7.12 11.51
C LEU A 303 14.19 -6.08 12.24
N VAL A 304 14.25 -6.14 13.58
CA VAL A 304 15.12 -5.26 14.39
C VAL A 304 16.58 -5.51 14.02
N SER A 305 17.03 -6.77 14.03
CA SER A 305 18.41 -7.14 13.71
C SER A 305 18.83 -6.67 12.32
N VAL A 306 17.99 -6.88 11.31
CA VAL A 306 18.28 -6.44 9.94
C VAL A 306 18.31 -4.92 9.84
N ALA A 307 17.35 -4.23 10.45
CA ALA A 307 17.29 -2.76 10.44
C ALA A 307 18.52 -2.13 11.11
N GLU A 308 18.92 -2.63 12.28
CA GLU A 308 20.13 -2.18 12.99
C GLU A 308 21.40 -2.43 12.18
N SER A 309 21.47 -3.58 11.50
CA SER A 309 22.58 -3.90 10.59
C SER A 309 22.67 -2.92 9.41
N LEU A 310 21.55 -2.49 8.83
CA LEU A 310 21.52 -1.49 7.75
C LEU A 310 21.87 -0.09 8.24
N LEU A 311 21.34 0.29 9.40
CA LEU A 311 21.59 1.60 10.00
C LEU A 311 22.99 1.71 10.64
N GLY A 312 23.63 0.57 10.97
CA GLY A 312 24.89 0.55 11.71
C GLY A 312 24.77 1.08 13.13
N ARG A 313 23.58 1.05 13.71
CA ARG A 313 23.23 1.52 15.06
C ARG A 313 22.00 0.81 15.60
N ALA A 314 21.83 0.85 16.92
CA ALA A 314 20.62 0.36 17.56
C ALA A 314 19.38 1.20 17.16
N LEU A 315 18.25 0.53 17.08
CA LEU A 315 16.95 1.18 16.88
C LEU A 315 16.50 1.89 18.17
N PRO A 316 15.72 2.97 18.03
CA PRO A 316 14.93 3.50 19.15
C PRO A 316 13.96 2.42 19.69
N PRO A 317 13.46 2.56 20.93
CA PRO A 317 12.48 1.64 21.50
C PRO A 317 11.29 1.38 20.55
N ILE A 318 10.82 0.15 20.50
CA ILE A 318 9.62 -0.20 19.74
C ILE A 318 8.39 0.31 20.48
N ARG A 319 7.75 1.32 19.91
CA ARG A 319 6.58 2.01 20.49
C ARG A 319 5.30 1.19 20.31
N ARG A 320 5.16 0.48 19.20
CA ARG A 320 3.96 -0.32 18.90
C ARG A 320 4.22 -1.44 17.90
N ARG A 321 3.42 -2.52 18.02
CA ARG A 321 3.36 -3.63 17.08
C ARG A 321 1.90 -3.86 16.69
N TRP A 322 1.66 -4.34 15.47
CA TRP A 322 0.29 -4.65 15.02
C TRP A 322 0.33 -5.68 13.90
N ALA A 323 -0.80 -6.37 13.69
CA ALA A 323 -1.10 -7.10 12.48
C ALA A 323 -2.09 -6.30 11.61
N GLY A 324 -1.95 -6.41 10.31
CA GLY A 324 -2.87 -5.87 9.32
C GLY A 324 -3.37 -6.98 8.40
N VAL A 325 -4.60 -6.84 7.89
CA VAL A 325 -5.14 -7.77 6.90
C VAL A 325 -5.61 -6.97 5.69
N TYR A 326 -5.15 -7.34 4.51
CA TYR A 326 -5.62 -6.77 3.25
C TYR A 326 -6.20 -7.84 2.32
N ALA A 327 -7.01 -7.41 1.38
CA ALA A 327 -7.54 -8.25 0.31
C ALA A 327 -6.61 -8.21 -0.90
N GLN A 328 -6.34 -9.38 -1.50
CA GLN A 328 -5.50 -9.55 -2.68
C GLN A 328 -6.20 -10.42 -3.70
N HIS A 329 -6.21 -10.01 -4.96
CA HIS A 329 -6.71 -10.86 -6.05
C HIS A 329 -5.94 -12.18 -6.10
N ALA A 330 -6.65 -13.29 -6.35
CA ALA A 330 -6.05 -14.63 -6.39
C ALA A 330 -5.02 -14.77 -7.52
N ASP A 331 -5.31 -14.17 -8.68
CA ASP A 331 -4.33 -14.01 -9.76
C ASP A 331 -3.40 -12.83 -9.45
N PRO A 332 -2.09 -13.04 -9.26
CA PRO A 332 -1.14 -11.98 -8.95
C PRO A 332 -0.94 -10.97 -10.08
N GLY A 333 -1.28 -11.32 -11.32
CA GLY A 333 -1.23 -10.42 -12.47
C GLY A 333 -2.35 -9.38 -12.49
N THR A 334 -3.44 -9.61 -11.76
CA THR A 334 -4.59 -8.71 -11.69
C THR A 334 -4.41 -7.67 -10.59
N VAL A 335 -4.45 -6.38 -10.95
CA VAL A 335 -4.16 -5.26 -10.02
C VAL A 335 -5.25 -5.12 -8.94
N VAL A 336 -6.51 -5.30 -9.33
CA VAL A 336 -7.69 -5.12 -8.46
C VAL A 336 -8.85 -5.97 -8.98
N HIS A 337 -9.65 -6.54 -8.08
CA HIS A 337 -10.95 -7.06 -8.42
C HIS A 337 -11.94 -5.91 -8.56
N ARG A 338 -12.48 -5.74 -9.77
CA ARG A 338 -13.47 -4.72 -10.09
C ARG A 338 -14.58 -5.35 -10.92
N ALA A 339 -15.77 -5.40 -10.37
CA ALA A 339 -16.92 -6.05 -11.00
C ALA A 339 -18.18 -5.22 -10.83
N ARG A 340 -18.96 -5.09 -11.90
CA ARG A 340 -20.34 -4.59 -11.82
C ARG A 340 -21.21 -5.71 -11.25
N ILE A 341 -21.81 -5.47 -10.10
CA ILE A 341 -22.59 -6.47 -9.34
C ILE A 341 -24.11 -6.21 -9.41
N ALA A 342 -24.50 -5.03 -9.84
CA ALA A 342 -25.86 -4.66 -10.19
C ALA A 342 -25.84 -3.50 -11.19
N ASP A 343 -27.00 -3.10 -11.73
CA ASP A 343 -27.09 -2.04 -12.75
C ASP A 343 -26.44 -0.71 -12.30
N ASN A 344 -26.54 -0.41 -11.01
CA ASN A 344 -25.99 0.78 -10.41
C ASN A 344 -24.96 0.50 -9.32
N ALA A 345 -24.35 -0.69 -9.26
CA ALA A 345 -23.41 -1.02 -8.19
C ALA A 345 -22.18 -1.77 -8.69
N TRP A 346 -21.03 -1.36 -8.14
CA TRP A 346 -19.72 -1.96 -8.40
C TRP A 346 -19.07 -2.42 -7.10
N LEU A 347 -18.42 -3.58 -7.15
CA LEU A 347 -17.51 -4.06 -6.11
C LEU A 347 -16.08 -3.80 -6.54
N VAL A 348 -15.29 -3.11 -5.69
CA VAL A 348 -13.88 -2.82 -5.92
C VAL A 348 -13.09 -3.24 -4.69
N THR A 349 -12.30 -4.30 -4.81
CA THR A 349 -11.50 -4.86 -3.70
C THR A 349 -10.29 -5.62 -4.23
N GLY A 350 -9.45 -6.14 -3.36
CA GLY A 350 -8.35 -7.03 -3.72
C GLY A 350 -7.12 -6.39 -4.38
N PRO A 351 -6.75 -5.12 -4.12
CA PRO A 351 -5.54 -4.54 -4.70
C PRO A 351 -4.24 -5.12 -4.09
N GLY A 352 -4.33 -5.94 -3.04
CA GLY A 352 -3.17 -6.50 -2.36
C GLY A 352 -2.30 -5.44 -1.69
N GLY A 353 -1.00 -5.72 -1.57
CA GLY A 353 0.00 -4.77 -1.07
C GLY A 353 0.19 -3.52 -1.94
N ARG A 354 -0.55 -3.42 -3.06
CA ARG A 354 -0.54 -2.27 -3.99
C ARG A 354 -1.57 -1.20 -3.61
N GLY A 355 -2.44 -1.47 -2.62
CA GLY A 355 -3.60 -0.64 -2.31
C GLY A 355 -3.26 0.83 -2.06
N MET A 356 -2.27 1.14 -1.23
CA MET A 356 -1.89 2.54 -0.97
C MET A 356 -1.32 3.20 -2.24
N THR A 357 -0.43 2.52 -2.96
CA THR A 357 0.13 3.03 -4.21
C THR A 357 -0.95 3.29 -5.24
N CYS A 358 -1.73 2.25 -5.60
CA CYS A 358 -2.54 2.24 -6.82
C CYS A 358 -3.96 2.80 -6.66
N SER A 359 -4.45 3.02 -5.43
CA SER A 359 -5.84 3.44 -5.20
C SER A 359 -6.30 4.67 -5.98
N PRO A 360 -5.51 5.75 -6.17
CA PRO A 360 -5.94 6.88 -6.97
C PRO A 360 -6.23 6.53 -8.43
N ALA A 361 -5.35 5.76 -9.08
CA ALA A 361 -5.53 5.36 -10.48
C ALA A 361 -6.63 4.29 -10.64
N ILE A 362 -6.74 3.37 -9.66
CA ILE A 362 -7.86 2.41 -9.62
C ILE A 362 -9.19 3.16 -9.57
N ALA A 363 -9.30 4.15 -8.69
CA ALA A 363 -10.51 4.96 -8.56
C ALA A 363 -10.80 5.79 -9.81
N GLU A 364 -9.78 6.45 -10.39
CA GLU A 364 -9.91 7.20 -11.65
C GLU A 364 -10.50 6.32 -12.75
N ARG A 365 -9.96 5.13 -12.95
CA ARG A 365 -10.44 4.18 -13.95
C ARG A 365 -11.85 3.66 -13.64
N THR A 366 -12.13 3.33 -12.38
CA THR A 366 -13.43 2.80 -11.97
C THR A 366 -14.55 3.81 -12.23
N VAL A 367 -14.35 5.09 -11.87
CA VAL A 367 -15.40 6.10 -12.05
C VAL A 367 -15.68 6.36 -13.53
N VAL A 368 -14.65 6.31 -14.39
CA VAL A 368 -14.82 6.40 -15.84
C VAL A 368 -15.63 5.22 -16.39
N GLU A 369 -15.28 3.99 -15.99
CA GLU A 369 -16.00 2.78 -16.42
C GLU A 369 -17.43 2.72 -15.87
N ALA A 370 -17.68 3.34 -14.71
CA ALA A 370 -19.01 3.46 -14.12
C ALA A 370 -19.86 4.62 -14.70
N GLY A 371 -19.31 5.39 -15.64
CA GLY A 371 -20.03 6.46 -16.34
C GLY A 371 -20.07 7.81 -15.60
N LEU A 372 -19.09 8.06 -14.70
CA LEU A 372 -18.91 9.33 -13.99
C LEU A 372 -17.94 10.29 -14.71
#